data_5256eb57526c3887a83f447e18038f4a
#
_entry.id   5256eb57526c3887a83f447e18038f4a
#
_cell.length_a   1.000
_cell.length_b   1.000
_cell.length_c   1.000
_cell.angle_alpha   90.00
_cell.angle_beta   90.00
_cell.angle_gamma   90.00
#
_symmetry.space_group_name_H-M   'P 1'
#
loop_
_entity.id
_entity.type
_entity.pdbx_description
1 polymer ?
#
loop_
_entity_poly.entity_id
_entity_poly.type
_entity_poly.pdbx_seq_one_letter_code
_entity_poly.pdbx_strand_id
1 'polypeptide(L)'
;MLITRNAYSNFDLLDKYGTQGKKFSVSISTNGIENSLSTINILDLISSKYGWNDSIIGRIIIGCPSFYIALINHEVVGHGRRAYEFGGTVTRYSFSLFSAVTYMKNLPNIHLQQNDVTTISGVQINTCLAAKIVNQLLTTNQPLNPITAWSYIFSAGNQFWYISHDVTFNMLHRAGTGDLNQHIQNMENIYGDNSIRSKIQFLSFLDLIDPMLFASLYTIISGQNIKVPMIPLGQINGLGKIGFMPSANLILTPYNVLEKRITIHINTEYTPVKVAFGFGRELKSNNPVSNLSGSHFFTKKDSTSPKIHDTYYFEFSVPRLFSIKKADLGFSLALWRQPELMTPVPRYAEIKNGIMGLLNLTFKINNMLSLFAEAGYKTKGFILDQPIEECAIMNFALRLTV
;
A
#
# COMPACT_ATOMS: atom_id res chain seq x y z
N MET A 1 4.04 -21.59 -6.47
CA MET A 1 4.31 -20.14 -6.57
C MET A 1 3.59 -19.62 -7.81
N LEU A 2 2.41 -19.04 -7.64
CA LEU A 2 1.65 -18.41 -8.73
C LEU A 2 2.32 -17.07 -9.04
N ILE A 3 3.05 -17.02 -10.15
CA ILE A 3 3.66 -15.78 -10.63
C ILE A 3 2.53 -14.87 -11.08
N THR A 4 2.42 -13.72 -10.44
CA THR A 4 1.47 -12.67 -10.82
C THR A 4 1.86 -12.13 -12.20
N ARG A 5 1.19 -12.56 -13.25
CA ARG A 5 1.23 -11.87 -14.55
C ARG A 5 0.14 -10.82 -14.56
N ASN A 6 0.54 -9.55 -14.55
CA ASN A 6 -0.36 -8.46 -14.88
C ASN A 6 -0.47 -8.39 -16.41
N ALA A 7 -1.65 -8.63 -16.94
CA ALA A 7 -1.94 -8.37 -18.34
C ALA A 7 -2.60 -7.00 -18.45
N TYR A 8 -1.88 -6.03 -19.00
CA TYR A 8 -2.48 -4.76 -19.43
C TYR A 8 -2.90 -4.94 -20.90
N SER A 9 -4.18 -4.97 -21.16
CA SER A 9 -4.70 -4.91 -22.52
C SER A 9 -5.29 -3.53 -22.78
N ASN A 10 -4.71 -2.82 -23.77
CA ASN A 10 -5.31 -1.62 -24.31
C ASN A 10 -6.31 -2.03 -25.42
N PHE A 11 -7.58 -1.79 -25.22
CA PHE A 11 -8.58 -1.92 -26.27
C PHE A 11 -8.74 -0.55 -26.93
N ASP A 12 -8.32 -0.42 -28.19
CA ASP A 12 -8.66 0.74 -29.00
C ASP A 12 -10.12 0.56 -29.47
N LEU A 13 -11.03 1.27 -28.82
CA LEU A 13 -12.36 1.47 -29.37
C LEU A 13 -12.24 2.47 -30.52
N LEU A 14 -12.15 1.95 -31.75
CA LEU A 14 -12.26 2.75 -32.96
C LEU A 14 -13.67 3.37 -32.99
N ASP A 15 -13.72 4.68 -32.79
CA ASP A 15 -14.94 5.43 -33.06
C ASP A 15 -15.20 5.41 -34.57
N LYS A 16 -16.43 5.14 -34.96
CA LYS A 16 -16.91 5.02 -36.33
C LYS A 16 -16.75 6.31 -37.17
N TYR A 17 -16.24 7.39 -36.56
CA TYR A 17 -16.10 8.74 -37.12
C TYR A 17 -14.67 9.29 -37.12
N GLY A 18 -13.65 8.46 -36.85
CA GLY A 18 -12.24 8.87 -37.05
C GLY A 18 -11.71 9.95 -36.07
N THR A 19 -12.44 10.26 -35.00
CA THR A 19 -11.94 11.05 -33.88
C THR A 19 -11.10 10.15 -32.96
N GLN A 20 -9.98 10.62 -32.45
CA GLN A 20 -9.15 9.86 -31.49
C GLN A 20 -10.00 9.45 -30.30
N GLY A 21 -10.50 8.20 -30.32
CA GLY A 21 -11.28 7.62 -29.24
C GLY A 21 -10.44 7.60 -27.95
N LYS A 22 -11.07 7.87 -26.81
CA LYS A 22 -10.43 7.68 -25.51
C LYS A 22 -9.97 6.23 -25.40
N LYS A 23 -8.66 6.02 -25.20
CA LYS A 23 -8.13 4.68 -24.94
C LYS A 23 -8.73 4.18 -23.64
N PHE A 24 -9.50 3.11 -23.70
CA PHE A 24 -10.01 2.43 -22.51
C PHE A 24 -9.00 1.36 -22.10
N SER A 25 -8.35 1.56 -20.96
CA SER A 25 -7.42 0.58 -20.43
C SER A 25 -8.09 -0.30 -19.39
N VAL A 26 -7.80 -1.60 -19.43
CA VAL A 26 -8.26 -2.59 -18.44
C VAL A 26 -7.03 -3.17 -17.76
N SER A 27 -6.98 -3.07 -16.43
CA SER A 27 -5.97 -3.75 -15.63
C SER A 27 -6.56 -5.05 -15.08
N ILE A 28 -6.03 -6.18 -15.52
CA ILE A 28 -6.38 -7.49 -14.99
C ILE A 28 -5.17 -8.01 -14.22
N SER A 29 -5.34 -8.30 -12.94
CA SER A 29 -4.25 -8.82 -12.10
C SER A 29 -4.74 -9.89 -11.14
N THR A 30 -3.81 -10.77 -10.74
CA THR A 30 -3.98 -11.57 -9.54
C THR A 30 -3.66 -10.70 -8.34
N ASN A 31 -4.51 -10.73 -7.31
CA ASN A 31 -4.28 -9.92 -6.12
C ASN A 31 -3.15 -10.51 -5.27
N GLY A 32 -1.96 -9.93 -5.37
CA GLY A 32 -0.77 -10.40 -4.66
C GLY A 32 -0.88 -10.30 -3.14
N ILE A 33 -1.60 -9.30 -2.63
CA ILE A 33 -1.85 -9.14 -1.18
C ILE A 33 -2.73 -10.28 -0.66
N GLU A 34 -3.75 -10.71 -1.40
CA GLU A 34 -4.59 -11.85 -1.01
C GLU A 34 -3.79 -13.16 -1.00
N ASN A 35 -2.79 -13.31 -1.89
CA ASN A 35 -1.87 -14.44 -1.85
C ASN A 35 -1.00 -14.43 -0.58
N SER A 36 -0.53 -13.25 -0.18
CA SER A 36 0.22 -13.07 1.08
C SER A 36 -0.63 -13.41 2.29
N LEU A 37 -1.90 -12.97 2.35
CA LEU A 37 -2.85 -13.32 3.40
C LEU A 37 -3.10 -14.83 3.45
N SER A 38 -3.29 -15.48 2.31
CA SER A 38 -3.47 -16.94 2.24
C SER A 38 -2.25 -17.68 2.75
N THR A 39 -1.04 -17.18 2.48
CA THR A 39 0.20 -17.76 3.00
C THR A 39 0.31 -17.60 4.52
N ILE A 40 -0.09 -16.45 5.07
CA ILE A 40 -0.17 -16.25 6.53
C ILE A 40 -1.11 -17.28 7.16
N ASN A 41 -2.29 -17.49 6.59
CA ASN A 41 -3.27 -18.46 7.08
C ASN A 41 -2.74 -19.91 7.02
N ILE A 42 -2.01 -20.29 5.96
CA ILE A 42 -1.36 -21.61 5.87
C ILE A 42 -0.31 -21.79 6.97
N LEU A 43 0.52 -20.78 7.20
CA LEU A 43 1.53 -20.83 8.24
C LEU A 43 0.91 -20.89 9.63
N ASP A 44 -0.22 -20.22 9.86
CA ASP A 44 -0.96 -20.33 11.13
C ASP A 44 -1.46 -21.76 11.36
N LEU A 45 -2.03 -22.38 10.34
CA LEU A 45 -2.46 -23.79 10.42
C LEU A 45 -1.29 -24.72 10.75
N ILE A 46 -0.14 -24.54 10.09
CA ILE A 46 1.05 -25.33 10.34
C ILE A 46 1.58 -25.09 11.76
N SER A 47 1.71 -23.82 12.17
CA SER A 47 2.20 -23.44 13.49
C SER A 47 1.34 -23.99 14.62
N SER A 48 0.01 -23.90 14.47
CA SER A 48 -0.95 -24.46 15.43
C SER A 48 -0.86 -25.97 15.51
N LYS A 49 -0.73 -26.64 14.35
CA LYS A 49 -0.59 -28.10 14.29
C LYS A 49 0.64 -28.65 15.02
N TYR A 50 1.75 -27.91 14.94
CA TYR A 50 3.02 -28.30 15.56
C TYR A 50 3.28 -27.68 16.93
N GLY A 51 2.33 -26.93 17.48
CA GLY A 51 2.45 -26.31 18.81
C GLY A 51 3.52 -25.22 18.91
N TRP A 52 3.92 -24.60 17.79
CA TRP A 52 4.93 -23.55 17.82
C TRP A 52 4.44 -22.29 18.55
N ASN A 53 3.16 -22.09 18.62
CA ASN A 53 2.55 -20.96 19.35
C ASN A 53 2.64 -21.12 20.87
N ASP A 54 2.92 -22.34 21.38
CA ASP A 54 2.83 -22.65 22.83
C ASP A 54 4.06 -22.19 23.61
N SER A 55 5.19 -21.96 22.93
CA SER A 55 6.43 -21.50 23.58
C SER A 55 6.89 -20.16 23.03
N ILE A 56 7.57 -19.36 23.90
CA ILE A 56 8.15 -18.09 23.46
C ILE A 56 9.19 -18.27 22.34
N ILE A 57 9.99 -19.33 22.41
CA ILE A 57 10.99 -19.66 21.38
C ILE A 57 10.30 -20.00 20.06
N GLY A 58 9.27 -20.84 20.09
CA GLY A 58 8.48 -21.16 18.90
C GLY A 58 7.86 -19.91 18.29
N ARG A 59 7.29 -19.01 19.09
CA ARG A 59 6.73 -17.74 18.62
C ARG A 59 7.78 -16.82 17.98
N ILE A 60 9.01 -16.81 18.48
CA ILE A 60 10.11 -16.06 17.87
C ILE A 60 10.52 -16.69 16.53
N ILE A 61 10.65 -18.02 16.46
CA ILE A 61 11.04 -18.74 15.26
C ILE A 61 10.04 -18.49 14.11
N ILE A 62 8.75 -18.49 14.39
CA ILE A 62 7.72 -18.21 13.36
C ILE A 62 7.73 -16.75 12.85
N GLY A 63 8.44 -15.86 13.54
CA GLY A 63 8.74 -14.53 13.00
C GLY A 63 9.52 -14.57 11.69
N CYS A 64 10.43 -15.55 11.51
CA CYS A 64 11.21 -15.68 10.28
C CYS A 64 10.33 -15.85 9.02
N PRO A 65 9.45 -16.86 8.90
CA PRO A 65 8.59 -16.98 7.75
C PRO A 65 7.64 -15.78 7.58
N SER A 66 7.16 -15.16 8.65
CA SER A 66 6.35 -13.94 8.58
C SER A 66 7.12 -12.76 8.00
N PHE A 67 8.39 -12.62 8.35
CA PHE A 67 9.29 -11.63 7.75
C PHE A 67 9.45 -11.87 6.24
N TYR A 68 9.67 -13.13 5.81
CA TYR A 68 9.80 -13.45 4.39
C TYR A 68 8.51 -13.21 3.60
N ILE A 69 7.33 -13.38 4.20
CA ILE A 69 6.06 -13.00 3.55
C ILE A 69 6.04 -11.49 3.27
N ALA A 70 6.36 -10.67 4.27
CA ALA A 70 6.42 -9.21 4.10
C ALA A 70 7.48 -8.81 3.06
N LEU A 71 8.63 -9.49 3.04
CA LEU A 71 9.71 -9.25 2.08
C LEU A 71 9.31 -9.64 0.65
N ILE A 72 8.67 -10.80 0.45
CA ILE A 72 8.13 -11.22 -0.85
C ILE A 72 7.03 -10.25 -1.32
N ASN A 73 6.14 -9.84 -0.42
CA ASN A 73 5.11 -8.86 -0.74
C ASN A 73 5.74 -7.54 -1.20
N HIS A 74 6.78 -7.07 -0.51
CA HIS A 74 7.55 -5.86 -0.85
C HIS A 74 8.15 -5.95 -2.25
N GLU A 75 8.93 -7.00 -2.54
CA GLU A 75 9.67 -7.12 -3.79
C GLU A 75 8.78 -7.50 -4.98
N VAL A 76 7.96 -8.54 -4.81
CA VAL A 76 7.20 -9.14 -5.92
C VAL A 76 5.92 -8.36 -6.19
N VAL A 77 5.14 -8.08 -5.15
CA VAL A 77 3.86 -7.39 -5.29
C VAL A 77 4.06 -5.88 -5.39
N GLY A 78 5.03 -5.32 -4.67
CA GLY A 78 5.40 -3.91 -4.73
C GLY A 78 6.17 -3.57 -6.01
N HIS A 79 7.49 -3.72 -5.97
CA HIS A 79 8.38 -3.31 -7.07
C HIS A 79 8.09 -4.03 -8.37
N GLY A 80 7.90 -5.35 -8.33
CA GLY A 80 7.66 -6.16 -9.52
C GLY A 80 6.42 -5.75 -10.28
N ARG A 81 5.31 -5.51 -9.59
CA ARG A 81 4.06 -5.06 -10.21
C ARG A 81 4.23 -3.69 -10.88
N ARG A 82 4.88 -2.72 -10.20
CA ARG A 82 5.13 -1.39 -10.76
C ARG A 82 6.04 -1.42 -11.96
N ALA A 83 7.07 -2.28 -11.95
CA ALA A 83 7.92 -2.47 -13.12
C ALA A 83 7.09 -2.91 -14.34
N TYR A 84 6.21 -3.88 -14.19
CA TYR A 84 5.32 -4.33 -15.28
C TYR A 84 4.33 -3.26 -15.71
N GLU A 85 3.76 -2.48 -14.77
CA GLU A 85 2.85 -1.38 -15.08
C GLU A 85 3.49 -0.34 -16.00
N PHE A 86 4.78 -0.08 -15.81
CA PHE A 86 5.54 0.88 -16.63
C PHE A 86 6.24 0.26 -17.84
N GLY A 87 5.86 -0.97 -18.24
CA GLY A 87 6.40 -1.65 -19.42
C GLY A 87 7.79 -2.26 -19.24
N GLY A 88 8.28 -2.33 -18.01
CA GLY A 88 9.51 -3.02 -17.68
C GLY A 88 9.30 -4.52 -17.51
N THR A 89 10.41 -5.23 -17.35
CA THR A 89 10.42 -6.67 -17.06
C THR A 89 11.29 -6.95 -15.83
N VAL A 90 10.78 -7.77 -14.92
CA VAL A 90 11.58 -8.27 -13.82
C VAL A 90 12.39 -9.47 -14.30
N THR A 91 13.70 -9.37 -14.17
CA THR A 91 14.62 -10.43 -14.60
C THR A 91 14.93 -11.43 -13.50
N ARG A 92 14.96 -10.96 -12.26
CA ARG A 92 15.28 -11.80 -11.10
C ARG A 92 14.82 -11.12 -9.82
N TYR A 93 14.38 -11.92 -8.85
CA TYR A 93 14.31 -11.57 -7.44
C TYR A 93 15.46 -12.25 -6.70
N SER A 94 16.16 -11.52 -5.87
CA SER A 94 17.23 -12.06 -5.03
C SER A 94 16.86 -11.85 -3.56
N PHE A 95 16.89 -12.92 -2.79
CA PHE A 95 16.57 -12.89 -1.36
C PHE A 95 17.79 -13.34 -0.57
N SER A 96 18.12 -12.59 0.48
CA SER A 96 19.11 -12.94 1.50
C SER A 96 18.44 -13.07 2.86
N LEU A 97 19.21 -13.29 3.92
CA LEU A 97 18.63 -13.50 5.25
C LEU A 97 17.80 -12.30 5.74
N PHE A 98 18.21 -11.07 5.42
CA PHE A 98 17.58 -9.83 5.92
C PHE A 98 17.31 -8.80 4.83
N SER A 99 17.48 -9.15 3.57
CA SER A 99 17.26 -8.23 2.46
C SER A 99 16.77 -8.94 1.22
N ALA A 100 16.14 -8.18 0.34
CA ALA A 100 15.79 -8.64 -0.99
C ALA A 100 16.01 -7.53 -2.00
N VAL A 101 16.10 -7.90 -3.28
CA VAL A 101 16.28 -6.95 -4.38
C VAL A 101 15.55 -7.44 -5.61
N THR A 102 14.81 -6.55 -6.24
CA THR A 102 14.17 -6.77 -7.54
C THR A 102 15.04 -6.21 -8.66
N TYR A 103 15.50 -7.09 -9.56
CA TYR A 103 16.25 -6.69 -10.75
C TYR A 103 15.32 -6.49 -11.94
N MET A 104 15.34 -5.29 -12.50
CA MET A 104 14.46 -4.87 -13.60
C MET A 104 15.26 -4.52 -14.86
N LYS A 105 14.69 -4.80 -16.02
CA LYS A 105 15.22 -4.42 -17.34
C LYS A 105 14.14 -3.78 -18.19
N ASN A 106 14.56 -3.11 -19.26
CA ASN A 106 13.69 -2.54 -20.29
C ASN A 106 12.64 -1.59 -19.72
N LEU A 107 12.98 -0.92 -18.61
CA LEU A 107 12.19 0.23 -18.23
C LEU A 107 12.48 1.28 -19.31
N PRO A 108 11.53 1.60 -20.23
CA PRO A 108 11.73 2.65 -21.21
C PRO A 108 12.05 3.94 -20.49
N ASN A 109 12.62 4.95 -21.15
CA ASN A 109 13.03 6.22 -20.54
C ASN A 109 12.04 6.67 -19.46
N ILE A 110 12.27 6.15 -18.23
CA ILE A 110 11.32 6.30 -17.14
C ILE A 110 11.33 7.75 -16.70
N HIS A 111 10.16 8.33 -16.69
CA HIS A 111 9.95 9.59 -16.02
C HIS A 111 10.39 9.46 -14.55
N LEU A 112 11.07 10.48 -13.98
CA LEU A 112 11.57 10.43 -12.61
C LEU A 112 10.48 10.06 -11.58
N GLN A 113 9.25 10.52 -11.80
CA GLN A 113 8.12 10.15 -10.95
C GLN A 113 7.72 8.67 -11.07
N GLN A 114 7.86 8.03 -12.25
CA GLN A 114 7.63 6.58 -12.39
C GLN A 114 8.69 5.78 -11.64
N ASN A 115 9.94 6.21 -11.74
CA ASN A 115 11.03 5.62 -10.95
C ASN A 115 10.71 5.72 -9.45
N ASP A 116 10.27 6.88 -9.01
CA ASP A 116 9.94 7.11 -7.61
C ASP A 116 8.75 6.25 -7.15
N VAL A 117 7.67 6.17 -7.93
CA VAL A 117 6.55 5.27 -7.66
C VAL A 117 7.01 3.81 -7.53
N THR A 118 7.92 3.38 -8.41
CA THR A 118 8.47 2.02 -8.34
C THR A 118 9.28 1.84 -7.06
N THR A 119 10.08 2.84 -6.70
CA THR A 119 10.92 2.83 -5.49
C THR A 119 10.11 2.72 -4.21
N ILE A 120 9.05 3.52 -4.04
CA ILE A 120 8.24 3.49 -2.81
C ILE A 120 7.22 2.35 -2.75
N SER A 121 7.01 1.65 -3.84
CA SER A 121 5.92 0.66 -3.96
C SER A 121 6.07 -0.52 -3.02
N GLY A 122 7.31 -0.94 -2.71
CA GLY A 122 7.57 -2.01 -1.76
C GLY A 122 7.06 -1.67 -0.35
N VAL A 123 7.39 -0.49 0.14
CA VAL A 123 6.93 -0.01 1.45
C VAL A 123 5.40 0.15 1.47
N GLN A 124 4.85 0.72 0.40
CA GLN A 124 3.41 0.97 0.30
C GLN A 124 2.57 -0.29 0.26
N ILE A 125 3.02 -1.31 -0.46
CA ILE A 125 2.26 -2.57 -0.54
C ILE A 125 2.24 -3.30 0.80
N ASN A 126 3.28 -3.15 1.62
CA ASN A 126 3.28 -3.69 2.98
C ASN A 126 2.28 -2.94 3.87
N THR A 127 2.14 -1.63 3.74
CA THR A 127 1.08 -0.87 4.42
C THR A 127 -0.32 -1.38 4.01
N CYS A 128 -0.51 -1.72 2.74
CA CYS A 128 -1.76 -2.33 2.27
C CYS A 128 -1.97 -3.73 2.86
N LEU A 129 -0.93 -4.55 2.97
CA LEU A 129 -1.02 -5.88 3.60
C LEU A 129 -1.43 -5.75 5.08
N ALA A 130 -0.86 -4.84 5.82
CA ALA A 130 -1.25 -4.56 7.21
C ALA A 130 -2.74 -4.19 7.32
N ALA A 131 -3.23 -3.28 6.48
CA ALA A 131 -4.64 -2.90 6.44
C ALA A 131 -5.56 -4.08 6.08
N LYS A 132 -5.13 -4.96 5.18
CA LYS A 132 -5.88 -6.16 4.80
C LYS A 132 -5.93 -7.20 5.93
N ILE A 133 -4.83 -7.37 6.69
CA ILE A 133 -4.81 -8.22 7.90
C ILE A 133 -5.89 -7.75 8.89
N VAL A 134 -5.95 -6.46 9.21
CA VAL A 134 -6.97 -5.91 10.11
C VAL A 134 -8.38 -6.18 9.57
N ASN A 135 -8.62 -5.87 8.30
CA ASN A 135 -9.91 -6.12 7.66
C ASN A 135 -10.32 -7.60 7.70
N GLN A 136 -9.38 -8.52 7.49
CA GLN A 136 -9.65 -9.96 7.58
C GLN A 136 -10.06 -10.35 9.00
N LEU A 137 -9.28 -9.97 10.02
CA LEU A 137 -9.56 -10.29 11.41
C LEU A 137 -10.95 -9.77 11.84
N LEU A 138 -11.30 -8.54 11.45
CA LEU A 138 -12.61 -7.95 11.75
C LEU A 138 -13.74 -8.65 10.99
N THR A 139 -13.54 -8.98 9.70
CA THR A 139 -14.57 -9.61 8.87
C THR A 139 -14.86 -11.06 9.29
N THR A 140 -13.82 -11.80 9.70
CA THR A 140 -13.93 -13.20 10.11
C THR A 140 -14.16 -13.36 11.62
N ASN A 141 -14.04 -12.26 12.38
CA ASN A 141 -14.04 -12.26 13.85
C ASN A 141 -13.00 -13.22 14.46
N GLN A 142 -11.93 -13.47 13.73
CA GLN A 142 -10.81 -14.31 14.21
C GLN A 142 -9.94 -13.52 15.19
N PRO A 143 -9.37 -14.17 16.19
CA PRO A 143 -8.39 -13.53 17.05
C PRO A 143 -7.05 -13.38 16.33
N LEU A 144 -6.28 -12.39 16.74
CA LEU A 144 -4.90 -12.19 16.35
C LEU A 144 -4.04 -13.29 16.98
N ASN A 145 -3.41 -14.10 16.17
CA ASN A 145 -2.47 -15.16 16.58
C ASN A 145 -1.01 -14.72 16.33
N PRO A 146 0.01 -15.43 16.84
CA PRO A 146 1.41 -15.02 16.73
C PRO A 146 1.94 -14.87 15.29
N ILE A 147 1.52 -15.72 14.34
CA ILE A 147 1.90 -15.61 12.92
C ILE A 147 1.36 -14.31 12.32
N THR A 148 0.06 -14.08 12.50
CA THR A 148 -0.59 -12.88 12.01
C THR A 148 -0.03 -11.63 12.67
N ALA A 149 0.30 -11.71 13.98
CA ALA A 149 0.93 -10.64 14.73
C ALA A 149 2.31 -10.26 14.17
N TRP A 150 3.19 -11.23 13.90
CA TRP A 150 4.47 -10.98 13.26
C TRP A 150 4.31 -10.41 11.84
N SER A 151 3.40 -11.00 11.05
CA SER A 151 3.14 -10.50 9.70
C SER A 151 2.63 -9.06 9.71
N TYR A 152 1.81 -8.70 10.70
CA TYR A 152 1.36 -7.33 10.90
C TYR A 152 2.53 -6.40 11.26
N ILE A 153 3.37 -6.77 12.24
CA ILE A 153 4.52 -5.95 12.65
C ILE A 153 5.48 -5.70 11.48
N PHE A 154 5.82 -6.74 10.71
CA PHE A 154 6.72 -6.58 9.56
C PHE A 154 6.09 -5.81 8.41
N SER A 155 4.76 -5.77 8.31
CA SER A 155 4.06 -5.02 7.28
C SER A 155 3.81 -3.56 7.69
N ALA A 156 3.21 -3.33 8.85
CA ALA A 156 2.90 -1.98 9.36
C ALA A 156 4.16 -1.23 9.80
N GLY A 157 5.09 -1.90 10.46
CA GLY A 157 6.34 -1.31 10.93
C GLY A 157 7.42 -1.13 9.86
N ASN A 158 7.19 -1.63 8.65
CA ASN A 158 8.22 -1.64 7.59
C ASN A 158 8.78 -0.24 7.29
N GLN A 159 7.93 0.75 7.12
CA GLN A 159 8.36 2.11 6.81
C GLN A 159 9.17 2.73 7.97
N PHE A 160 8.68 2.60 9.20
CA PHE A 160 9.40 3.08 10.38
C PHE A 160 10.74 2.37 10.54
N TRP A 161 10.79 1.05 10.29
CA TRP A 161 12.01 0.27 10.33
C TRP A 161 13.05 0.74 9.30
N TYR A 162 12.61 0.95 8.05
CA TYR A 162 13.47 1.49 6.99
C TYR A 162 14.06 2.84 7.36
N ILE A 163 13.23 3.74 7.88
CA ILE A 163 13.67 5.08 8.29
C ILE A 163 14.69 4.99 9.43
N SER A 164 14.41 4.20 10.44
CA SER A 164 15.27 4.01 11.60
C SER A 164 16.59 3.34 11.22
N HIS A 165 16.54 2.33 10.34
CA HIS A 165 17.72 1.63 9.83
C HIS A 165 18.60 2.56 9.00
N ASP A 166 18.03 3.32 8.08
CA ASP A 166 18.76 4.25 7.24
C ASP A 166 19.48 5.35 8.06
N VAL A 167 18.89 5.78 9.16
CA VAL A 167 19.51 6.76 10.06
C VAL A 167 20.63 6.13 10.90
N THR A 168 20.41 4.92 11.41
CA THR A 168 21.33 4.28 12.37
C THR A 168 22.52 3.60 11.68
N PHE A 169 22.30 2.96 10.54
CA PHE A 169 23.32 2.19 9.83
C PHE A 169 24.04 2.96 8.72
N ASN A 170 23.45 4.00 8.15
CA ASN A 170 24.15 4.83 7.14
C ASN A 170 25.24 5.72 7.72
N MET A 171 25.34 5.87 9.04
CA MET A 171 26.58 6.39 9.67
C MET A 171 27.77 5.44 9.49
N LEU A 172 27.52 4.13 9.24
CA LEU A 172 28.56 3.09 9.14
C LEU A 172 28.76 2.56 7.70
N HIS A 173 27.78 2.67 6.81
CA HIS A 173 27.87 2.15 5.44
C HIS A 173 27.31 3.16 4.43
N ARG A 174 28.12 3.46 3.42
CA ARG A 174 27.92 4.33 2.25
C ARG A 174 26.46 4.68 1.94
N ALA A 175 26.16 5.97 2.03
CA ALA A 175 24.91 6.58 1.55
C ALA A 175 24.51 6.03 0.18
N GLY A 176 23.25 5.58 0.03
CA GLY A 176 22.64 5.42 -1.27
C GLY A 176 22.00 4.09 -1.63
N THR A 177 21.97 3.09 -0.76
CA THR A 177 21.32 1.80 -1.08
C THR A 177 20.08 1.59 -0.20
N GLY A 178 18.91 1.64 -0.81
CA GLY A 178 17.61 1.41 -0.15
C GLY A 178 16.53 2.30 -0.74
N ASP A 179 15.32 1.79 -0.78
CA ASP A 179 14.18 2.45 -1.43
C ASP A 179 13.90 3.83 -0.88
N LEU A 180 13.96 3.97 0.44
CA LEU A 180 13.69 5.26 1.07
C LEU A 180 14.77 6.30 0.76
N ASN A 181 16.05 5.91 0.75
CA ASN A 181 17.13 6.82 0.35
C ASN A 181 16.99 7.23 -1.12
N GLN A 182 16.63 6.28 -1.99
CA GLN A 182 16.38 6.57 -3.40
C GLN A 182 15.18 7.50 -3.58
N HIS A 183 14.09 7.28 -2.85
CA HIS A 183 12.93 8.17 -2.82
C HIS A 183 13.32 9.59 -2.39
N ILE A 184 14.06 9.73 -1.29
CA ILE A 184 14.54 11.03 -0.79
C ILE A 184 15.39 11.72 -1.86
N GLN A 185 16.35 11.03 -2.48
CA GLN A 185 17.17 11.56 -3.56
C GLN A 185 16.34 11.97 -4.78
N ASN A 186 15.35 11.16 -5.16
CA ASN A 186 14.44 11.50 -6.24
C ASN A 186 13.67 12.79 -5.92
N MET A 187 13.16 12.93 -4.71
CA MET A 187 12.44 14.12 -4.28
C MET A 187 13.34 15.36 -4.22
N GLU A 188 14.55 15.22 -3.67
CA GLU A 188 15.55 16.28 -3.66
C GLU A 188 15.91 16.73 -5.08
N ASN A 189 16.10 15.78 -6.01
CA ASN A 189 16.43 16.08 -7.41
C ASN A 189 15.27 16.71 -8.16
N ILE A 190 14.04 16.22 -7.97
CA ILE A 190 12.85 16.72 -8.68
C ILE A 190 12.42 18.09 -8.13
N TYR A 191 12.41 18.26 -6.82
CA TYR A 191 11.80 19.42 -6.15
C TYR A 191 12.80 20.35 -5.46
N GLY A 192 14.04 19.92 -5.25
CA GLY A 192 15.10 20.73 -4.62
C GLY A 192 14.88 20.97 -3.12
N ASP A 193 14.15 20.08 -2.44
CA ASP A 193 13.90 20.18 -0.99
C ASP A 193 14.82 19.27 -0.18
N ASN A 194 15.87 19.82 0.40
CA ASN A 194 16.83 19.08 1.23
C ASN A 194 16.30 18.79 2.64
N SER A 195 15.10 19.26 3.01
CA SER A 195 14.49 19.03 4.31
C SER A 195 13.60 17.77 4.35
N ILE A 196 13.39 17.12 3.22
CA ILE A 196 12.46 15.98 3.11
C ILE A 196 12.87 14.83 4.03
N ARG A 197 14.17 14.54 4.13
CA ARG A 197 14.68 13.46 5.02
C ARG A 197 14.26 13.67 6.47
N SER A 198 14.53 14.84 7.04
CA SER A 198 14.19 15.13 8.43
C SER A 198 12.68 15.13 8.68
N LYS A 199 11.90 15.57 7.70
CA LYS A 199 10.43 15.53 7.79
C LYS A 199 9.90 14.10 7.74
N ILE A 200 10.42 13.24 6.87
CA ILE A 200 10.06 11.82 6.82
C ILE A 200 10.41 11.16 8.16
N GLN A 201 11.59 11.39 8.69
CA GLN A 201 12.01 10.86 10.00
C GLN A 201 11.05 11.26 11.12
N PHE A 202 10.72 12.55 11.20
CA PHE A 202 9.79 13.03 12.22
C PHE A 202 8.38 12.45 12.05
N LEU A 203 7.86 12.44 10.81
CA LEU A 203 6.50 12.00 10.55
C LEU A 203 6.32 10.48 10.61
N SER A 204 7.39 9.70 10.46
CA SER A 204 7.33 8.24 10.58
C SER A 204 6.91 7.75 11.98
N PHE A 205 7.06 8.59 13.01
CA PHE A 205 6.51 8.27 14.33
C PHE A 205 4.98 8.13 14.32
N LEU A 206 4.28 8.66 13.31
CA LEU A 206 2.85 8.42 13.14
C LEU A 206 2.53 6.93 12.96
N ASP A 207 3.43 6.18 12.31
CA ASP A 207 3.25 4.74 12.08
C ASP A 207 3.28 3.93 13.38
N LEU A 208 3.77 4.52 14.50
CA LEU A 208 3.71 3.91 15.82
C LEU A 208 2.39 4.18 16.56
N ILE A 209 1.55 5.10 16.03
CA ILE A 209 0.21 5.38 16.57
C ILE A 209 -0.77 4.36 15.99
N ASP A 210 -0.56 3.11 16.37
CA ASP A 210 -1.31 1.98 15.85
C ASP A 210 -1.56 0.95 16.95
N PRO A 211 -2.80 0.86 17.47
CA PRO A 211 -3.14 -0.10 18.52
C PRO A 211 -2.85 -1.56 18.14
N MET A 212 -2.89 -1.90 16.85
CA MET A 212 -2.60 -3.25 16.38
C MET A 212 -1.13 -3.63 16.54
N LEU A 213 -0.18 -2.67 16.46
CA LEU A 213 1.23 -2.95 16.76
C LEU A 213 1.40 -3.40 18.21
N PHE A 214 0.78 -2.70 19.16
CA PHE A 214 0.83 -3.06 20.58
C PHE A 214 0.13 -4.40 20.85
N ALA A 215 -1.04 -4.62 20.24
CA ALA A 215 -1.76 -5.89 20.31
C ALA A 215 -0.90 -7.05 19.76
N SER A 216 -0.21 -6.82 18.66
CA SER A 216 0.68 -7.81 18.04
C SER A 216 1.88 -8.14 18.93
N LEU A 217 2.54 -7.15 19.50
CA LEU A 217 3.63 -7.36 20.46
C LEU A 217 3.13 -8.13 21.69
N TYR A 218 1.98 -7.76 22.23
CA TYR A 218 1.38 -8.49 23.36
C TYR A 218 1.12 -9.95 23.01
N THR A 219 0.52 -10.22 21.85
CA THR A 219 0.23 -11.58 21.38
C THR A 219 1.52 -12.43 21.26
N ILE A 220 2.58 -11.87 20.71
CA ILE A 220 3.86 -12.57 20.57
C ILE A 220 4.49 -12.88 21.94
N ILE A 221 4.50 -11.90 22.83
CA ILE A 221 5.13 -12.05 24.15
C ILE A 221 4.31 -13.00 25.04
N SER A 222 3.01 -12.78 25.15
CA SER A 222 2.12 -13.56 26.04
C SER A 222 1.74 -14.93 25.48
N GLY A 223 1.71 -15.09 24.15
CA GLY A 223 1.15 -16.27 23.47
C GLY A 223 -0.38 -16.32 23.47
N GLN A 224 -1.03 -15.29 24.00
CA GLN A 224 -2.49 -15.24 24.04
C GLN A 224 -3.03 -14.71 22.71
N ASN A 225 -3.97 -15.44 22.14
CA ASN A 225 -4.73 -14.95 21.00
C ASN A 225 -5.72 -13.89 21.47
N ILE A 226 -5.62 -12.68 20.93
CA ILE A 226 -6.49 -11.55 21.32
C ILE A 226 -7.32 -11.06 20.13
N LYS A 227 -8.46 -10.50 20.41
CA LYS A 227 -9.25 -9.82 19.38
C LYS A 227 -8.60 -8.48 19.01
N VAL A 228 -8.94 -8.00 17.82
CA VAL A 228 -8.58 -6.65 17.39
C VAL A 228 -8.95 -5.63 18.48
N PRO A 229 -8.02 -4.75 18.92
CA PRO A 229 -8.24 -3.84 20.04
C PRO A 229 -9.22 -2.72 19.64
N MET A 230 -10.51 -2.94 19.89
CA MET A 230 -11.57 -1.99 19.59
C MET A 230 -11.96 -1.20 20.84
N ILE A 231 -12.04 0.12 20.70
CA ILE A 231 -12.59 1.00 21.72
C ILE A 231 -14.11 0.93 21.60
N PRO A 232 -14.85 0.52 22.65
CA PRO A 232 -16.30 0.40 22.57
C PRO A 232 -16.97 1.78 22.52
N LEU A 233 -17.90 1.96 21.57
CA LEU A 233 -18.73 3.18 21.46
C LEU A 233 -20.13 2.99 22.07
N GLY A 234 -20.52 1.74 22.37
CA GLY A 234 -21.83 1.40 22.89
C GLY A 234 -22.65 0.52 21.94
N GLN A 235 -23.96 0.57 22.11
CA GLN A 235 -24.91 -0.20 21.30
C GLN A 235 -25.87 0.77 20.60
N ILE A 236 -26.04 0.57 19.29
CA ILE A 236 -26.99 1.35 18.47
C ILE A 236 -28.07 0.40 17.96
N ASN A 237 -29.35 0.82 18.08
CA ASN A 237 -30.48 0.05 17.54
C ASN A 237 -30.28 -0.21 16.04
N GLY A 238 -30.39 -1.48 15.64
CA GLY A 238 -30.19 -1.92 14.25
C GLY A 238 -28.74 -2.15 13.83
N LEU A 239 -27.72 -1.72 14.59
CA LEU A 239 -26.30 -1.94 14.30
C LEU A 239 -25.59 -2.79 15.35
N GLY A 240 -26.25 -3.07 16.48
CA GLY A 240 -25.68 -3.87 17.57
C GLY A 240 -24.56 -3.14 18.32
N LYS A 241 -23.61 -3.88 18.86
CA LYS A 241 -22.44 -3.34 19.55
C LYS A 241 -21.47 -2.75 18.52
N ILE A 242 -21.01 -1.52 18.79
CA ILE A 242 -20.08 -0.79 17.93
C ILE A 242 -18.78 -0.55 18.67
N GLY A 243 -17.69 -0.81 18.00
CA GLY A 243 -16.36 -0.44 18.44
C GLY A 243 -15.58 0.24 17.30
N PHE A 244 -14.57 1.03 17.64
CA PHE A 244 -13.69 1.64 16.65
C PHE A 244 -12.22 1.49 17.05
N MET A 245 -11.34 1.47 16.06
CA MET A 245 -9.90 1.45 16.23
C MET A 245 -9.27 2.50 15.28
N PRO A 246 -8.72 3.60 15.82
CA PRO A 246 -7.99 4.56 15.01
C PRO A 246 -6.54 4.11 14.82
N SER A 247 -5.98 4.42 13.66
CA SER A 247 -4.55 4.34 13.39
C SER A 247 -4.10 5.54 12.56
N ALA A 248 -2.82 5.88 12.61
CA ALA A 248 -2.25 6.95 11.81
C ALA A 248 -0.99 6.44 11.10
N ASN A 249 -0.81 6.85 9.85
CA ASN A 249 0.32 6.46 9.02
C ASN A 249 0.85 7.64 8.23
N LEU A 250 2.16 7.62 7.97
CA LEU A 250 2.77 8.44 6.94
C LEU A 250 2.68 7.70 5.61
N ILE A 251 2.16 8.35 4.58
CA ILE A 251 2.13 7.82 3.21
C ILE A 251 3.16 8.59 2.37
N LEU A 252 4.12 7.85 1.83
CA LEU A 252 5.07 8.37 0.86
C LEU A 252 4.36 8.55 -0.48
N THR A 253 4.53 9.71 -1.11
CA THR A 253 3.88 10.01 -2.38
C THR A 253 4.92 10.35 -3.46
N PRO A 254 4.65 10.11 -4.74
CA PRO A 254 5.58 10.42 -5.83
C PRO A 254 5.59 11.91 -6.22
N TYR A 255 5.01 12.76 -5.43
CA TYR A 255 5.04 14.22 -5.52
C TYR A 255 5.53 14.79 -4.19
N ASN A 256 5.95 16.06 -4.18
CA ASN A 256 6.60 16.67 -3.00
C ASN A 256 5.61 16.92 -1.84
N VAL A 257 4.89 15.89 -1.44
CA VAL A 257 3.92 15.90 -0.34
C VAL A 257 4.16 14.70 0.56
N LEU A 258 4.17 14.93 1.85
CA LEU A 258 4.12 13.89 2.88
C LEU A 258 2.67 13.80 3.38
N GLU A 259 1.95 12.79 2.91
CA GLU A 259 0.54 12.59 3.28
C GLU A 259 0.47 11.92 4.66
N LYS A 260 -0.27 12.55 5.57
CA LYS A 260 -0.62 11.98 6.87
C LYS A 260 -1.99 11.35 6.73
N ARG A 261 -2.09 10.06 6.96
CA ARG A 261 -3.35 9.32 6.82
C ARG A 261 -3.82 8.83 8.18
N ILE A 262 -5.07 9.16 8.51
CA ILE A 262 -5.78 8.64 9.67
C ILE A 262 -6.78 7.62 9.15
N THR A 263 -6.71 6.40 9.66
CA THR A 263 -7.64 5.32 9.34
C THR A 263 -8.43 4.96 10.58
N ILE A 264 -9.73 4.81 10.43
CA ILE A 264 -10.65 4.40 11.48
C ILE A 264 -11.32 3.12 11.02
N HIS A 265 -11.06 2.03 11.71
CA HIS A 265 -11.81 0.80 11.57
C HIS A 265 -12.98 0.84 12.55
N ILE A 266 -14.19 0.67 12.04
CA ILE A 266 -15.42 0.59 12.82
C ILE A 266 -15.92 -0.84 12.67
N ASN A 267 -16.11 -1.53 13.78
CA ASN A 267 -16.72 -2.86 13.77
C ASN A 267 -18.13 -2.77 14.33
N THR A 268 -19.09 -3.22 13.54
CA THR A 268 -20.47 -3.41 13.98
C THR A 268 -20.74 -4.90 14.14
N GLU A 269 -21.86 -5.26 14.71
CA GLU A 269 -22.27 -6.67 14.81
C GLU A 269 -22.43 -7.35 13.44
N TYR A 270 -22.71 -6.57 12.39
CA TYR A 270 -23.00 -7.09 11.05
C TYR A 270 -21.81 -7.03 10.09
N THR A 271 -21.06 -5.93 10.11
CA THR A 271 -19.96 -5.71 9.16
C THR A 271 -18.93 -4.72 9.69
N PRO A 272 -17.65 -4.95 9.41
CA PRO A 272 -16.64 -3.92 9.59
C PRO A 272 -16.77 -2.83 8.52
N VAL A 273 -16.41 -1.61 8.88
CA VAL A 273 -16.33 -0.46 8.00
C VAL A 273 -14.95 0.17 8.18
N LYS A 274 -14.31 0.57 7.09
CA LYS A 274 -13.06 1.33 7.12
C LYS A 274 -13.31 2.71 6.55
N VAL A 275 -12.90 3.73 7.29
CA VAL A 275 -12.86 5.13 6.83
C VAL A 275 -11.43 5.64 6.95
N ALA A 276 -10.89 6.22 5.90
CA ALA A 276 -9.58 6.82 5.93
C ALA A 276 -9.60 8.25 5.39
N PHE A 277 -8.85 9.12 6.07
CA PHE A 277 -8.66 10.51 5.69
C PHE A 277 -7.16 10.77 5.57
N GLY A 278 -6.73 11.22 4.40
CA GLY A 278 -5.37 11.67 4.15
C GLY A 278 -5.33 13.17 3.90
N PHE A 279 -4.29 13.80 4.39
CA PHE A 279 -4.02 15.20 4.09
C PHE A 279 -2.51 15.42 4.02
N GLY A 280 -2.11 16.28 3.11
CA GLY A 280 -0.74 16.69 2.95
C GLY A 280 -0.66 18.08 2.35
N ARG A 281 0.48 18.70 2.53
CA ARG A 281 0.80 19.97 1.91
C ARG A 281 2.12 19.85 1.17
N GLU A 282 2.17 20.41 -0.02
CA GLU A 282 3.38 20.42 -0.81
C GLU A 282 4.49 21.17 -0.05
N LEU A 283 5.68 20.56 -0.03
CA LEU A 283 6.83 21.13 0.67
C LEU A 283 7.39 22.28 -0.15
N LYS A 284 7.77 23.37 0.51
CA LYS A 284 8.41 24.50 -0.15
C LYS A 284 9.77 24.07 -0.69
N SER A 285 10.00 24.28 -1.98
CA SER A 285 11.35 24.21 -2.53
C SER A 285 12.14 25.45 -2.09
N ASN A 286 13.24 25.26 -1.39
CA ASN A 286 14.10 26.34 -0.93
C ASN A 286 15.16 26.76 -1.97
N ASN A 287 15.32 25.99 -3.04
CA ASN A 287 16.32 26.27 -4.07
C ASN A 287 15.69 26.84 -5.35
N PRO A 288 16.05 28.04 -5.78
CA PRO A 288 15.76 28.47 -7.14
C PRO A 288 16.51 27.53 -8.11
N VAL A 289 15.86 27.18 -9.21
CA VAL A 289 16.26 26.18 -10.23
C VAL A 289 17.59 26.51 -10.96
N SER A 290 18.50 27.30 -10.38
CA SER A 290 19.73 27.76 -11.03
C SER A 290 20.79 26.67 -11.28
N ASN A 291 20.66 25.45 -10.70
CA ASN A 291 21.75 24.46 -10.72
C ASN A 291 21.46 23.14 -11.45
N LEU A 292 20.34 23.00 -12.16
CA LEU A 292 20.19 21.92 -13.12
C LEU A 292 20.90 22.27 -14.45
N SER A 293 22.23 22.30 -14.39
CA SER A 293 23.10 22.38 -15.58
C SER A 293 22.99 21.07 -16.35
N GLY A 294 22.11 21.02 -17.33
CA GLY A 294 21.99 19.84 -18.20
C GLY A 294 20.78 19.79 -19.11
N SER A 295 19.76 20.57 -18.89
CA SER A 295 18.62 20.59 -19.81
C SER A 295 18.39 21.98 -20.39
N HIS A 296 18.68 22.14 -21.70
CA HIS A 296 18.49 23.35 -22.52
C HIS A 296 17.00 23.79 -22.65
N PHE A 297 16.10 23.39 -21.76
CA PHE A 297 14.65 23.60 -21.94
C PHE A 297 14.03 24.73 -21.11
N PHE A 298 14.78 25.43 -20.24
CA PHE A 298 14.16 26.40 -19.33
C PHE A 298 14.78 27.80 -19.46
N THR A 299 14.44 28.50 -20.55
CA THR A 299 14.63 29.95 -20.69
C THR A 299 13.27 30.67 -20.66
N LYS A 300 12.48 30.52 -19.61
CA LYS A 300 11.42 31.47 -19.32
C LYS A 300 11.45 31.80 -17.84
N LYS A 301 11.86 32.98 -17.55
CA LYS A 301 11.84 33.66 -16.26
C LYS A 301 10.39 34.00 -15.91
N ASP A 302 9.56 32.97 -15.62
CA ASP A 302 8.23 33.19 -15.06
C ASP A 302 8.38 33.41 -13.57
N SER A 303 8.21 34.68 -13.19
CA SER A 303 8.31 35.22 -11.84
C SER A 303 7.16 34.81 -10.90
N THR A 304 6.39 33.82 -11.25
CA THR A 304 5.32 33.31 -10.37
C THR A 304 5.91 32.24 -9.47
N SER A 305 6.00 32.53 -8.18
CA SER A 305 6.32 31.52 -7.16
C SER A 305 5.42 30.30 -7.36
N PRO A 306 5.95 29.07 -7.34
CA PRO A 306 5.13 27.87 -7.49
C PRO A 306 4.03 27.88 -6.42
N LYS A 307 2.78 27.67 -6.84
CA LYS A 307 1.66 27.56 -5.90
C LYS A 307 1.87 26.32 -5.05
N ILE A 308 1.84 26.48 -3.75
CA ILE A 308 1.86 25.34 -2.82
C ILE A 308 0.46 24.75 -2.79
N HIS A 309 0.38 23.45 -3.04
CA HIS A 309 -0.89 22.74 -3.11
C HIS A 309 -1.14 21.90 -1.87
N ASP A 310 -2.38 21.90 -1.41
CA ASP A 310 -2.88 20.98 -0.42
C ASP A 310 -3.45 19.74 -1.12
N THR A 311 -3.14 18.56 -0.60
CA THR A 311 -3.64 17.28 -1.09
C THR A 311 -4.59 16.68 -0.08
N TYR A 312 -5.60 15.98 -0.57
CA TYR A 312 -6.60 15.32 0.26
C TYR A 312 -6.88 13.93 -0.27
N TYR A 313 -7.13 13.02 0.64
CA TYR A 313 -7.56 11.66 0.36
C TYR A 313 -8.72 11.30 1.30
N PHE A 314 -9.70 10.63 0.76
CA PHE A 314 -10.80 10.03 1.50
C PHE A 314 -11.05 8.62 0.97
N GLU A 315 -11.23 7.66 1.86
CA GLU A 315 -11.63 6.30 1.52
C GLU A 315 -12.73 5.84 2.46
N PHE A 316 -13.73 5.19 1.88
CA PHE A 316 -14.78 4.48 2.59
C PHE A 316 -14.88 3.07 2.02
N SER A 317 -14.80 2.05 2.88
CA SER A 317 -14.83 0.66 2.45
C SER A 317 -15.66 -0.18 3.40
N VAL A 318 -16.54 -0.99 2.82
CA VAL A 318 -17.35 -1.98 3.51
C VAL A 318 -17.05 -3.34 2.90
N PRO A 319 -16.16 -4.13 3.48
CA PRO A 319 -15.72 -5.38 2.88
C PRO A 319 -16.81 -6.44 2.78
N ARG A 320 -17.88 -6.32 3.60
CA ARG A 320 -19.03 -7.23 3.58
C ARG A 320 -20.32 -6.46 3.84
N LEU A 321 -20.87 -5.84 2.79
CA LEU A 321 -22.14 -5.10 2.89
C LEU A 321 -23.33 -6.04 2.91
N PHE A 322 -23.31 -7.11 2.09
CA PHE A 322 -24.35 -8.12 2.01
C PHE A 322 -23.73 -9.51 2.02
N SER A 323 -24.40 -10.44 2.72
CA SER A 323 -24.08 -11.87 2.70
C SER A 323 -25.29 -12.65 2.20
N ILE A 324 -25.13 -13.35 1.08
CA ILE A 324 -26.16 -14.21 0.51
C ILE A 324 -25.61 -15.63 0.39
N LYS A 325 -26.06 -16.52 1.26
CA LYS A 325 -25.59 -17.92 1.31
C LYS A 325 -24.05 -18.01 1.39
N LYS A 326 -23.39 -18.31 0.25
CA LYS A 326 -21.94 -18.49 0.14
C LYS A 326 -21.22 -17.25 -0.40
N ALA A 327 -21.93 -16.19 -0.71
CA ALA A 327 -21.39 -14.99 -1.32
C ALA A 327 -21.46 -13.78 -0.38
N ASP A 328 -20.33 -13.13 -0.16
CA ASP A 328 -20.23 -11.86 0.54
C ASP A 328 -19.91 -10.77 -0.51
N LEU A 329 -20.73 -9.74 -0.58
CA LEU A 329 -20.54 -8.56 -1.46
C LEU A 329 -20.14 -7.37 -0.64
N GLY A 330 -19.10 -6.69 -1.06
CA GLY A 330 -18.63 -5.44 -0.45
C GLY A 330 -18.33 -4.38 -1.49
N PHE A 331 -17.98 -3.19 -1.02
CA PHE A 331 -17.54 -2.11 -1.91
C PHE A 331 -16.50 -1.22 -1.25
N SER A 332 -15.78 -0.48 -2.09
CA SER A 332 -14.84 0.57 -1.67
C SER A 332 -15.00 1.78 -2.57
N LEU A 333 -14.94 2.96 -1.98
CA LEU A 333 -14.93 4.24 -2.67
C LEU A 333 -13.73 5.04 -2.18
N ALA A 334 -12.96 5.60 -3.11
CA ALA A 334 -11.90 6.56 -2.76
C ALA A 334 -12.04 7.82 -3.59
N LEU A 335 -11.78 8.95 -2.95
CA LEU A 335 -11.74 10.28 -3.54
C LEU A 335 -10.39 10.91 -3.20
N TRP A 336 -9.82 11.64 -4.13
CA TRP A 336 -8.56 12.34 -3.87
C TRP A 336 -8.45 13.65 -4.64
N ARG A 337 -7.59 14.52 -4.10
CA ARG A 337 -7.09 15.72 -4.73
C ARG A 337 -5.58 15.72 -4.61
N GLN A 338 -4.87 15.71 -5.72
CA GLN A 338 -3.42 15.57 -5.75
C GLN A 338 -2.82 16.23 -7.00
N PRO A 339 -1.49 16.52 -7.04
CA PRO A 339 -0.80 16.92 -8.24
C PRO A 339 -0.93 15.89 -9.34
N GLU A 340 -1.07 16.33 -10.59
CA GLU A 340 -1.05 15.44 -11.74
C GLU A 340 0.31 14.76 -11.87
N LEU A 341 0.29 13.44 -12.08
CA LEU A 341 1.49 12.64 -12.25
C LEU A 341 1.91 12.58 -13.72
N MET A 342 3.20 12.28 -13.93
CA MET A 342 3.80 12.09 -15.26
C MET A 342 3.73 13.36 -16.14
N THR A 343 3.78 14.52 -15.49
CA THR A 343 3.89 15.79 -16.22
C THR A 343 5.34 16.05 -16.60
N PRO A 344 5.60 16.73 -17.73
CA PRO A 344 6.97 17.07 -18.14
C PRO A 344 7.73 17.88 -17.09
N VAL A 345 7.01 18.68 -16.30
CA VAL A 345 7.57 19.54 -15.25
C VAL A 345 6.78 19.33 -13.96
N PRO A 346 7.17 18.35 -13.12
CA PRO A 346 6.41 17.98 -11.92
C PRO A 346 6.14 19.14 -10.93
N ARG A 347 7.03 20.14 -10.89
CA ARG A 347 6.88 21.32 -10.02
C ARG A 347 5.70 22.23 -10.37
N TYR A 348 5.21 22.15 -11.59
CA TYR A 348 4.08 22.95 -12.09
C TYR A 348 2.88 22.07 -12.40
N ALA A 349 2.85 20.85 -11.82
CA ALA A 349 1.74 19.94 -12.01
C ALA A 349 0.43 20.59 -11.54
N GLU A 350 -0.59 20.51 -12.37
CA GLU A 350 -1.92 20.95 -11.99
C GLU A 350 -2.51 20.02 -10.92
N ILE A 351 -3.34 20.56 -10.05
CA ILE A 351 -4.10 19.76 -9.11
C ILE A 351 -5.27 19.11 -9.83
N LYS A 352 -5.38 17.80 -9.70
CA LYS A 352 -6.48 16.99 -10.22
C LYS A 352 -7.26 16.34 -9.10
N ASN A 353 -8.56 16.25 -9.30
CA ASN A 353 -9.44 15.45 -8.49
C ASN A 353 -9.60 14.07 -9.13
N GLY A 354 -9.72 13.04 -8.32
CA GLY A 354 -9.93 11.70 -8.82
C GLY A 354 -10.90 10.92 -7.96
N ILE A 355 -11.39 9.83 -8.55
CA ILE A 355 -12.34 8.92 -7.91
C ILE A 355 -12.01 7.49 -8.29
N MET A 356 -12.22 6.58 -7.35
CA MET A 356 -12.19 5.13 -7.56
C MET A 356 -13.41 4.51 -6.89
N GLY A 357 -14.07 3.60 -7.60
CA GLY A 357 -15.13 2.76 -7.06
C GLY A 357 -14.84 1.30 -7.37
N LEU A 358 -14.87 0.43 -6.36
CA LEU A 358 -14.64 -1.00 -6.48
C LEU A 358 -15.78 -1.77 -5.83
N LEU A 359 -16.25 -2.82 -6.51
CA LEU A 359 -17.10 -3.85 -5.94
C LEU A 359 -16.25 -5.09 -5.69
N ASN A 360 -16.39 -5.70 -4.54
CA ASN A 360 -15.71 -6.94 -4.22
C ASN A 360 -16.70 -8.04 -3.91
N LEU A 361 -16.40 -9.24 -4.38
CA LEU A 361 -17.17 -10.45 -4.19
C LEU A 361 -16.26 -11.51 -3.60
N THR A 362 -16.67 -12.09 -2.47
CA THR A 362 -16.04 -13.28 -1.90
C THR A 362 -17.03 -14.44 -1.98
N PHE A 363 -16.70 -15.46 -2.75
CA PHE A 363 -17.53 -16.66 -2.88
C PHE A 363 -16.89 -17.82 -2.12
N LYS A 364 -17.55 -18.32 -1.06
CA LYS A 364 -17.09 -19.43 -0.22
C LYS A 364 -17.33 -20.75 -0.95
N ILE A 365 -16.25 -21.41 -1.37
CA ILE A 365 -16.31 -22.74 -1.99
C ILE A 365 -16.57 -23.76 -0.88
N ASN A 366 -15.81 -23.68 0.21
CA ASN A 366 -15.97 -24.45 1.43
C ASN A 366 -15.51 -23.63 2.65
N ASN A 367 -15.39 -24.24 3.82
CA ASN A 367 -15.00 -23.54 5.05
C ASN A 367 -13.57 -22.97 5.02
N MET A 368 -12.70 -23.52 4.18
CA MET A 368 -11.28 -23.13 4.11
C MET A 368 -10.93 -22.37 2.83
N LEU A 369 -11.77 -22.42 1.81
CA LEU A 369 -11.45 -21.93 0.48
C LEU A 369 -12.52 -20.98 -0.05
N SER A 370 -12.11 -19.82 -0.50
CA SER A 370 -12.98 -18.82 -1.13
C SER A 370 -12.35 -18.28 -2.41
N LEU A 371 -13.17 -17.96 -3.38
CA LEU A 371 -12.80 -17.17 -4.54
C LEU A 371 -13.08 -15.69 -4.24
N PHE A 372 -12.07 -14.85 -4.39
CA PHE A 372 -12.19 -13.40 -4.31
C PHE A 372 -12.15 -12.80 -5.71
N ALA A 373 -13.05 -11.88 -6.00
CA ALA A 373 -13.06 -11.07 -7.19
C ALA A 373 -13.32 -9.61 -6.82
N GLU A 374 -12.63 -8.71 -7.48
CA GLU A 374 -12.84 -7.27 -7.34
C GLU A 374 -12.92 -6.64 -8.73
N ALA A 375 -13.91 -5.78 -8.95
CA ALA A 375 -14.08 -5.08 -10.20
C ALA A 375 -14.50 -3.63 -9.96
N GLY A 376 -14.03 -2.72 -10.81
CA GLY A 376 -14.40 -1.32 -10.71
C GLY A 376 -13.69 -0.43 -11.71
N TYR A 377 -13.66 0.85 -11.37
CA TYR A 377 -13.08 1.88 -12.23
C TYR A 377 -12.34 2.92 -11.38
N LYS A 378 -11.28 3.46 -11.97
CA LYS A 378 -10.44 4.47 -11.34
C LYS A 378 -10.03 5.53 -12.38
N THR A 379 -10.13 6.79 -12.02
CA THR A 379 -9.52 7.89 -12.79
C THR A 379 -8.00 7.94 -12.57
N LYS A 380 -7.26 8.65 -13.43
CA LYS A 380 -5.80 8.82 -13.28
C LYS A 380 -5.44 9.41 -11.91
N GLY A 381 -4.44 8.85 -11.26
CA GLY A 381 -3.92 9.35 -9.99
C GLY A 381 -3.25 8.27 -9.14
N PHE A 382 -2.57 8.69 -8.10
CA PHE A 382 -1.82 7.83 -7.20
C PHE A 382 -2.70 7.32 -6.04
N ILE A 383 -2.93 6.04 -6.01
CA ILE A 383 -3.59 5.31 -4.93
C ILE A 383 -2.72 4.10 -4.60
N LEU A 384 -2.59 3.80 -3.32
CA LEU A 384 -1.86 2.61 -2.87
C LEU A 384 -2.46 1.35 -3.51
N ASP A 385 -1.60 0.45 -3.96
CA ASP A 385 -1.98 -0.84 -4.57
C ASP A 385 -2.87 -0.73 -5.82
N GLN A 386 -2.95 0.44 -6.46
CA GLN A 386 -3.76 0.62 -7.66
C GLN A 386 -2.93 1.16 -8.82
N PRO A 387 -3.27 0.85 -10.09
CA PRO A 387 -2.61 1.45 -11.25
C PRO A 387 -2.65 2.97 -11.20
N ILE A 388 -1.67 3.66 -11.80
CA ILE A 388 -1.62 5.12 -11.84
C ILE A 388 -2.58 5.68 -12.89
N GLU A 389 -2.62 5.03 -14.06
CA GLU A 389 -3.45 5.49 -15.17
C GLU A 389 -4.93 5.24 -14.94
N GLU A 390 -5.76 5.96 -15.65
CA GLU A 390 -7.21 5.76 -15.70
C GLU A 390 -7.52 4.39 -16.31
N CYS A 391 -8.23 3.54 -15.57
CA CYS A 391 -8.52 2.19 -16.04
C CYS A 391 -9.73 1.56 -15.33
N ALA A 392 -10.32 0.56 -15.99
CA ALA A 392 -11.11 -0.44 -15.31
C ALA A 392 -10.17 -1.40 -14.57
N ILE A 393 -10.58 -1.83 -13.40
CA ILE A 393 -9.80 -2.71 -12.51
C ILE A 393 -10.54 -4.05 -12.42
N MET A 394 -9.81 -5.15 -12.58
CA MET A 394 -10.29 -6.51 -12.33
C MET A 394 -9.21 -7.29 -11.61
N ASN A 395 -9.47 -7.68 -10.37
CA ASN A 395 -8.56 -8.47 -9.55
C ASN A 395 -9.21 -9.79 -9.16
N PHE A 396 -8.42 -10.85 -9.15
CA PHE A 396 -8.88 -12.18 -8.73
C PHE A 396 -7.89 -12.78 -7.75
N ALA A 397 -8.39 -13.56 -6.81
CA ALA A 397 -7.55 -14.35 -5.90
C ALA A 397 -8.29 -15.59 -5.41
N LEU A 398 -7.50 -16.62 -5.08
CA LEU A 398 -7.97 -17.74 -4.29
C LEU A 398 -7.56 -17.47 -2.84
N ARG A 399 -8.53 -17.37 -1.95
CA ARG A 399 -8.31 -17.04 -0.55
C ARG A 399 -8.47 -18.29 0.31
N LEU A 400 -7.44 -18.57 1.10
CA LEU A 400 -7.51 -19.59 2.15
C LEU A 400 -7.85 -18.89 3.47
N THR A 401 -8.86 -19.42 4.16
CA THR A 401 -9.29 -18.97 5.49
C THR A 401 -9.24 -20.20 6.41
N VAL A 402 -8.58 -20.06 7.54
CA VAL A 402 -8.43 -21.13 8.54
C VAL A 402 -9.32 -20.84 9.74
#